data_e1af92071632fb6b08b6e65a2ef5788c
#
_entry.id   e1af92071632fb6b08b6e65a2ef5788c
#
_cell.length_a   1.000
_cell.length_b   1.000
_cell.length_c   1.000
_cell.angle_alpha   90.00
_cell.angle_beta   90.00
_cell.angle_gamma   90.00
#
_symmetry.space_group_name_H-M   'P 1'
#
loop_
_entity.id
_entity.type
_entity.pdbx_description
1 polymer ?
#
loop_
_entity_poly.entity_id
_entity_poly.type
_entity_poly.pdbx_seq_one_letter_code
_entity_poly.pdbx_strand_id
1 'polypeptide(L)'
;MFTAFLIKYAEIGVKGKNRYLFEDALVKQIKYALKKCDGEYAVRKTDGRIYVDAVSEFDYDETVAALQKVFGISGICPVVYVEDEGFEKLGERVVRYIDEVYPDKNKTFKVAARRARKNYPLNSMEINVEMGGVILDAYPQMHVDVHKPDILLNIEVRDKIYIYSEIIPGPGGMPVGTGGKAMLLLSGGIDSPVAGWMIAKRGVKIDAVYFHAPPYTSERAKQKVVDLARKVAAYTGPIYLHIINFTDIQLYIYDKCPHDELTIIMRRYMMRIAEQIARQTDCIGLVTGESIGQVASQTMQSLVATNEVCELPVYRPLIAFDKMDIVDISEKIDTYETSILPYEDCCTIFVAKHPVTKPNVNIIRRHEQNLSEKIDEMVQTALDTDELVIVQA
;
A
#
# COMPACT_ATOMS: atom_id res chain seq x y z
N MET A 1 20.31 23.74 -0.45
CA MET A 1 19.10 22.98 -0.08
C MET A 1 18.72 22.07 -1.25
N PHE A 2 17.98 20.99 -1.02
CA PHE A 2 17.60 20.01 -2.05
C PHE A 2 16.70 20.64 -3.12
N THR A 3 16.89 20.24 -4.38
CA THR A 3 16.15 20.77 -5.54
C THR A 3 15.35 19.68 -6.25
N ALA A 4 15.59 18.43 -5.90
CA ALA A 4 14.91 17.27 -6.49
C ALA A 4 14.97 16.04 -5.57
N PHE A 5 14.19 15.03 -5.91
CA PHE A 5 14.25 13.69 -5.31
C PHE A 5 14.54 12.65 -6.39
N LEU A 6 15.58 11.86 -6.19
CA LEU A 6 15.82 10.65 -6.98
C LEU A 6 15.00 9.51 -6.39
N ILE A 7 14.14 8.91 -7.18
CA ILE A 7 13.28 7.80 -6.79
C ILE A 7 13.95 6.48 -7.15
N LYS A 8 14.19 5.65 -6.14
CA LYS A 8 14.65 4.26 -6.30
C LYS A 8 13.47 3.32 -6.30
N TYR A 9 13.51 2.31 -7.17
CA TYR A 9 12.57 1.20 -7.20
C TYR A 9 13.33 -0.13 -7.29
N ALA A 10 12.80 -1.20 -6.70
CA ALA A 10 13.47 -2.50 -6.64
C ALA A 10 12.89 -3.48 -7.66
N GLU A 11 11.72 -4.04 -7.40
CA GLU A 11 11.11 -5.11 -8.21
C GLU A 11 10.81 -4.72 -9.66
N ILE A 12 10.56 -3.44 -9.92
CA ILE A 12 10.35 -2.92 -11.28
C ILE A 12 11.60 -3.17 -12.14
N GLY A 13 12.80 -3.10 -11.54
CA GLY A 13 14.07 -3.28 -12.24
C GLY A 13 14.25 -4.64 -12.92
N VAL A 14 13.57 -5.69 -12.43
CA VAL A 14 13.67 -7.06 -12.96
C VAL A 14 12.57 -7.42 -13.97
N LYS A 15 11.71 -6.48 -14.37
CA LYS A 15 10.57 -6.73 -15.28
C LYS A 15 10.93 -6.87 -16.77
N GLY A 16 12.21 -6.90 -17.12
CA GLY A 16 12.68 -7.11 -18.48
C GLY A 16 12.08 -6.12 -19.49
N LYS A 17 11.59 -6.62 -20.61
CA LYS A 17 11.05 -5.80 -21.70
C LYS A 17 9.79 -5.00 -21.32
N ASN A 18 9.03 -5.43 -20.30
CA ASN A 18 7.80 -4.77 -19.86
C ASN A 18 8.05 -3.69 -18.78
N ARG A 19 9.29 -3.44 -18.42
CA ARG A 19 9.69 -2.50 -17.36
C ARG A 19 9.09 -1.11 -17.55
N TYR A 20 9.03 -0.62 -18.78
CA TYR A 20 8.51 0.71 -19.10
C TYR A 20 7.05 0.90 -18.65
N LEU A 21 6.19 -0.15 -18.71
CA LEU A 21 4.81 -0.10 -18.26
C LEU A 21 4.71 0.19 -16.75
N PHE A 22 5.58 -0.46 -15.96
CA PHE A 22 5.63 -0.26 -14.51
C PHE A 22 6.22 1.09 -14.14
N GLU A 23 7.25 1.54 -14.87
CA GLU A 23 7.83 2.88 -14.67
C GLU A 23 6.79 3.97 -15.00
N ASP A 24 6.04 3.83 -16.09
CA ASP A 24 4.99 4.79 -16.47
C ASP A 24 3.85 4.81 -15.46
N ALA A 25 3.45 3.65 -14.94
CA ALA A 25 2.48 3.56 -13.86
C ALA A 25 3.00 4.24 -12.59
N LEU A 26 4.27 4.02 -12.22
CA LEU A 26 4.89 4.66 -11.06
C LEU A 26 4.93 6.18 -11.22
N VAL A 27 5.32 6.69 -12.39
CA VAL A 27 5.33 8.13 -12.68
C VAL A 27 3.92 8.74 -12.53
N LYS A 28 2.88 8.04 -13.02
CA LYS A 28 1.48 8.49 -12.85
C LYS A 28 1.08 8.59 -11.38
N GLN A 29 1.47 7.60 -10.57
CA GLN A 29 1.13 7.59 -9.15
C GLN A 29 1.91 8.63 -8.35
N ILE A 30 3.19 8.84 -8.65
CA ILE A 30 3.98 9.94 -8.07
C ILE A 30 3.30 11.28 -8.37
N LYS A 31 2.95 11.54 -9.64
CA LYS A 31 2.25 12.77 -10.02
C LYS A 31 0.91 12.92 -9.30
N TYR A 32 0.17 11.82 -9.10
CA TYR A 32 -1.10 11.86 -8.37
C TYR A 32 -0.89 12.18 -6.88
N ALA A 33 0.09 11.56 -6.23
CA ALA A 33 0.39 11.80 -4.81
C ALA A 33 0.81 13.26 -4.56
N LEU A 34 1.63 13.83 -5.45
CA LEU A 34 2.15 15.19 -5.33
C LEU A 34 1.13 16.29 -5.68
N LYS A 35 -0.02 15.96 -6.28
CA LYS A 35 -1.07 16.96 -6.58
C LYS A 35 -1.66 17.65 -5.34
N LYS A 36 -1.50 17.04 -4.18
CA LYS A 36 -2.04 17.53 -2.90
C LYS A 36 -0.99 18.27 -2.08
N CYS A 37 0.28 18.19 -2.47
CA CYS A 37 1.37 18.84 -1.79
C CYS A 37 1.52 20.29 -2.28
N ASP A 38 1.94 21.16 -1.40
CA ASP A 38 2.34 22.50 -1.77
C ASP A 38 3.54 22.47 -2.71
N GLY A 39 3.49 23.32 -3.75
CA GLY A 39 4.55 23.43 -4.76
C GLY A 39 4.20 22.79 -6.11
N GLU A 40 5.05 23.05 -7.08
CA GLU A 40 4.96 22.50 -8.43
C GLU A 40 6.11 21.51 -8.66
N TYR A 41 5.77 20.37 -9.28
CA TYR A 41 6.72 19.28 -9.48
C TYR A 41 6.75 18.81 -10.93
N ALA A 42 7.96 18.64 -11.48
CA ALA A 42 8.18 17.95 -12.73
C ALA A 42 8.70 16.54 -12.48
N VAL A 43 7.92 15.52 -12.86
CA VAL A 43 8.33 14.13 -12.74
C VAL A 43 8.84 13.65 -14.09
N ARG A 44 10.13 13.33 -14.16
CA ARG A 44 10.80 12.87 -15.39
C ARG A 44 11.41 11.49 -15.22
N LYS A 45 11.41 10.73 -16.30
CA LYS A 45 12.03 9.41 -16.39
C LYS A 45 13.20 9.50 -17.37
N THR A 46 14.38 9.09 -16.94
CA THR A 46 15.58 9.06 -17.77
C THR A 46 16.50 7.93 -17.33
N ASP A 47 17.03 7.18 -18.30
CA ASP A 47 18.06 6.13 -18.13
C ASP A 47 17.81 5.17 -16.93
N GLY A 48 16.57 4.75 -16.75
CA GLY A 48 16.17 3.83 -15.66
C GLY A 48 16.16 4.47 -14.27
N ARG A 49 16.00 5.77 -14.21
CA ARG A 49 15.79 6.58 -13.00
C ARG A 49 14.52 7.41 -13.13
N ILE A 50 13.92 7.70 -12.01
CA ILE A 50 12.81 8.66 -11.93
C ILE A 50 13.27 9.78 -11.01
N TYR A 51 13.07 11.01 -11.46
CA TYR A 51 13.36 12.22 -10.69
C TYR A 51 12.07 13.01 -10.49
N VAL A 52 11.94 13.58 -9.32
CA VAL A 52 10.92 14.56 -8.96
C VAL A 52 11.65 15.87 -8.75
N ASP A 53 11.58 16.77 -9.72
CA ASP A 53 12.20 18.09 -9.64
C ASP A 53 11.17 19.09 -9.06
N ALA A 54 11.55 19.81 -8.01
CA ALA A 54 10.77 20.93 -7.52
C ALA A 54 10.94 22.14 -8.44
N VAL A 55 9.84 22.65 -8.98
CA VAL A 55 9.82 23.78 -9.93
C VAL A 55 9.54 25.09 -9.22
N SER A 56 8.87 25.04 -8.06
CA SER A 56 8.61 26.19 -7.16
C SER A 56 9.07 25.88 -5.73
N GLU A 57 8.83 26.81 -4.81
CA GLU A 57 8.93 26.52 -3.38
C GLU A 57 7.97 25.38 -3.02
N PHE A 58 8.40 24.50 -2.12
CA PHE A 58 7.67 23.31 -1.72
C PHE A 58 7.94 22.96 -0.25
N ASP A 59 7.00 22.24 0.36
CA ASP A 59 7.21 21.65 1.67
C ASP A 59 7.93 20.31 1.53
N TYR A 60 9.10 20.20 2.13
CA TYR A 60 9.96 19.02 2.07
C TYR A 60 9.33 17.82 2.77
N ASP A 61 8.83 18.02 3.99
CA ASP A 61 8.31 16.93 4.82
C ASP A 61 7.00 16.40 4.25
N GLU A 62 6.12 17.28 3.77
CA GLU A 62 4.89 16.90 3.08
C GLU A 62 5.18 16.12 1.80
N THR A 63 6.16 16.56 1.00
CA THR A 63 6.57 15.87 -0.23
C THR A 63 7.10 14.48 0.05
N VAL A 64 7.98 14.34 1.04
CA VAL A 64 8.52 13.05 1.45
C VAL A 64 7.41 12.13 1.97
N ALA A 65 6.51 12.64 2.82
CA ALA A 65 5.38 11.88 3.35
C ALA A 65 4.43 11.39 2.24
N ALA A 66 4.18 12.21 1.22
CA ALA A 66 3.39 11.81 0.05
C ALA A 66 4.08 10.71 -0.77
N LEU A 67 5.39 10.85 -1.03
CA LEU A 67 6.18 9.85 -1.76
C LEU A 67 6.30 8.54 -1.00
N GLN A 68 6.34 8.55 0.34
CA GLN A 68 6.34 7.37 1.20
C GLN A 68 5.04 6.57 1.16
N LYS A 69 3.99 7.09 0.55
CA LYS A 69 2.71 6.37 0.32
C LYS A 69 2.59 5.78 -1.09
N VAL A 70 3.56 5.99 -1.97
CA VAL A 70 3.51 5.50 -3.35
C VAL A 70 4.15 4.12 -3.47
N PHE A 71 3.33 3.09 -3.74
CA PHE A 71 3.83 1.74 -3.99
C PHE A 71 4.68 1.68 -5.26
N GLY A 72 5.77 0.91 -5.17
CA GLY A 72 6.83 0.85 -6.19
C GLY A 72 8.08 1.63 -5.81
N ILE A 73 7.97 2.63 -4.94
CA ILE A 73 9.13 3.37 -4.42
C ILE A 73 9.82 2.54 -3.33
N SER A 74 11.08 2.18 -3.54
CA SER A 74 11.91 1.52 -2.52
C SER A 74 12.76 2.50 -1.73
N GLY A 75 13.06 3.67 -2.30
CA GLY A 75 13.84 4.71 -1.63
C GLY A 75 13.63 6.06 -2.30
N ILE A 76 13.64 7.10 -1.48
CA ILE A 76 13.55 8.51 -1.84
C ILE A 76 14.86 9.13 -1.45
N CYS A 77 15.63 9.64 -2.42
CA CYS A 77 16.89 10.30 -2.15
C CYS A 77 16.75 11.79 -2.43
N PRO A 78 16.77 12.65 -1.40
CA PRO A 78 16.88 14.09 -1.62
C PRO A 78 18.21 14.38 -2.34
N VAL A 79 18.18 15.03 -3.49
CA VAL A 79 19.36 15.29 -4.30
C VAL A 79 19.57 16.77 -4.58
N VAL A 80 20.84 17.13 -4.69
CA VAL A 80 21.28 18.35 -5.33
C VAL A 80 21.89 17.97 -6.68
N TYR A 81 21.55 18.68 -7.72
CA TYR A 81 22.20 18.47 -9.01
C TYR A 81 22.89 19.73 -9.50
N VAL A 82 23.95 19.53 -10.27
CA VAL A 82 24.73 20.61 -10.89
C VAL A 82 25.02 20.28 -12.36
N GLU A 83 25.21 21.31 -13.16
CA GLU A 83 25.76 21.16 -14.50
C GLU A 83 27.23 20.73 -14.42
N ASP A 84 27.73 20.11 -15.47
CA ASP A 84 29.13 19.71 -15.53
C ASP A 84 30.02 20.90 -15.94
N GLU A 85 30.59 21.56 -14.96
CA GLU A 85 31.55 22.65 -15.12
C GLU A 85 32.95 22.22 -14.74
N GLY A 86 33.22 20.91 -14.71
CA GLY A 86 34.48 20.30 -14.34
C GLY A 86 34.58 19.85 -12.88
N PHE A 87 35.64 19.07 -12.59
CA PHE A 87 35.81 18.42 -11.29
C PHE A 87 36.02 19.40 -10.13
N GLU A 88 36.72 20.50 -10.33
CA GLU A 88 36.96 21.53 -9.32
C GLU A 88 35.63 22.12 -8.82
N LYS A 89 34.72 22.50 -9.75
CA LYS A 89 33.38 23.01 -9.41
C LYS A 89 32.50 21.98 -8.74
N LEU A 90 32.63 20.71 -9.14
CA LEU A 90 31.97 19.62 -8.45
C LEU A 90 32.48 19.50 -7.00
N GLY A 91 33.78 19.63 -6.77
CA GLY A 91 34.38 19.63 -5.44
C GLY A 91 33.85 20.76 -4.54
N GLU A 92 33.81 22.00 -5.05
CA GLU A 92 33.21 23.13 -4.34
C GLU A 92 31.75 22.86 -3.95
N ARG A 93 30.98 22.24 -4.84
CA ARG A 93 29.57 21.92 -4.56
C ARG A 93 29.41 20.80 -3.56
N VAL A 94 30.27 19.78 -3.59
CA VAL A 94 30.28 18.68 -2.58
C VAL A 94 30.62 19.23 -1.20
N VAL A 95 31.62 20.10 -1.09
CA VAL A 95 31.98 20.76 0.18
C VAL A 95 30.77 21.55 0.72
N ARG A 96 30.13 22.35 -0.11
CA ARG A 96 28.92 23.08 0.28
C ARG A 96 27.77 22.12 0.70
N TYR A 97 27.59 21.00 -0.01
CA TYR A 97 26.59 20.00 0.34
C TYR A 97 26.83 19.43 1.75
N ILE A 98 28.09 19.10 2.07
CA ILE A 98 28.48 18.59 3.39
C ILE A 98 28.22 19.66 4.46
N ASP A 99 28.48 20.94 4.18
CA ASP A 99 28.18 22.03 5.12
C ASP A 99 26.69 22.18 5.40
N GLU A 100 25.88 22.13 4.35
CA GLU A 100 24.42 22.31 4.45
C GLU A 100 23.73 21.12 5.17
N VAL A 101 24.23 19.89 4.99
CA VAL A 101 23.55 18.67 5.44
C VAL A 101 24.11 18.15 6.76
N TYR A 102 25.41 18.32 7.00
CA TYR A 102 26.12 17.76 8.15
C TYR A 102 26.80 18.84 9.00
N PRO A 103 26.11 19.43 9.97
CA PRO A 103 26.74 20.41 10.89
C PRO A 103 27.90 19.83 11.68
N ASP A 104 27.77 18.60 12.16
CA ASP A 104 28.86 17.85 12.81
C ASP A 104 29.75 17.18 11.77
N LYS A 105 31.02 17.59 11.74
CA LYS A 105 32.04 17.06 10.83
C LYS A 105 32.88 15.94 11.45
N ASN A 106 32.66 15.57 12.71
CA ASN A 106 33.37 14.45 13.34
C ASN A 106 32.69 13.12 12.96
N LYS A 107 32.75 12.79 11.69
CA LYS A 107 32.07 11.64 11.08
C LYS A 107 32.99 10.93 10.08
N THR A 108 32.72 9.63 9.91
CA THR A 108 33.33 8.86 8.84
C THR A 108 32.53 8.98 7.53
N PHE A 109 33.21 8.91 6.39
CA PHE A 109 32.54 8.98 5.10
C PHE A 109 33.11 8.03 4.07
N LYS A 110 32.33 7.78 3.02
CA LYS A 110 32.73 7.09 1.80
C LYS A 110 32.10 7.78 0.60
N VAL A 111 32.91 8.03 -0.43
CA VAL A 111 32.41 8.46 -1.72
C VAL A 111 32.06 7.23 -2.57
N ALA A 112 30.88 7.25 -3.20
CA ALA A 112 30.39 6.19 -4.08
C ALA A 112 29.93 6.80 -5.42
N ALA A 113 30.88 7.01 -6.32
CA ALA A 113 30.59 7.58 -7.63
C ALA A 113 30.08 6.53 -8.62
N ARG A 114 29.14 6.93 -9.47
CA ARG A 114 28.63 6.17 -10.61
C ARG A 114 28.69 7.02 -11.86
N ARG A 115 29.43 6.57 -12.86
CA ARG A 115 29.59 7.24 -14.15
C ARG A 115 28.73 6.53 -15.21
N ALA A 116 27.56 7.06 -15.51
CA ALA A 116 26.74 6.61 -16.64
C ALA A 116 27.22 7.26 -17.94
N ARG A 117 27.62 8.54 -17.91
CA ARG A 117 28.16 9.29 -19.05
C ARG A 117 29.66 8.94 -19.27
N LYS A 118 29.94 8.10 -20.26
CA LYS A 118 31.26 7.52 -20.51
C LYS A 118 32.33 8.53 -20.94
N ASN A 119 31.94 9.68 -21.49
CA ASN A 119 32.85 10.74 -21.93
C ASN A 119 33.28 11.70 -20.80
N TYR A 120 32.86 11.48 -19.55
CA TYR A 120 33.41 12.23 -18.41
C TYR A 120 34.86 11.86 -18.17
N PRO A 121 35.77 12.85 -17.92
CA PRO A 121 37.19 12.62 -17.88
C PRO A 121 37.68 11.57 -16.90
N LEU A 122 37.05 11.52 -15.69
CA LEU A 122 37.42 10.60 -14.64
C LEU A 122 36.49 9.38 -14.64
N ASN A 123 37.03 8.21 -14.34
CA ASN A 123 36.21 7.03 -14.06
C ASN A 123 35.69 7.05 -12.61
N SER A 124 34.75 6.11 -12.27
CA SER A 124 34.11 6.11 -10.95
C SER A 124 35.10 5.94 -9.79
N MET A 125 36.17 5.16 -9.98
CA MET A 125 37.21 4.95 -8.96
C MET A 125 38.03 6.22 -8.75
N GLU A 126 38.44 6.87 -9.83
CA GLU A 126 39.18 8.15 -9.79
C GLU A 126 38.33 9.23 -9.11
N ILE A 127 37.03 9.35 -9.44
CA ILE A 127 36.15 10.29 -8.76
C ILE A 127 36.06 10.00 -7.24
N ASN A 128 36.02 8.72 -6.83
CA ASN A 128 35.99 8.37 -5.41
C ASN A 128 37.25 8.83 -4.68
N VAL A 129 38.44 8.59 -5.29
CA VAL A 129 39.71 8.93 -4.67
C VAL A 129 39.92 10.44 -4.60
N GLU A 130 39.77 11.12 -5.74
CA GLU A 130 40.01 12.56 -5.82
C GLU A 130 38.99 13.36 -4.99
N MET A 131 37.71 12.99 -5.03
CA MET A 131 36.69 13.64 -4.20
C MET A 131 36.90 13.35 -2.71
N GLY A 132 37.38 12.15 -2.37
CA GLY A 132 37.80 11.84 -1.00
C GLY A 132 38.89 12.78 -0.51
N GLY A 133 39.88 13.10 -1.34
CA GLY A 133 40.94 14.09 -1.07
C GLY A 133 40.35 15.48 -0.83
N VAL A 134 39.48 15.95 -1.73
CA VAL A 134 38.81 17.28 -1.60
C VAL A 134 38.06 17.40 -0.27
N ILE A 135 37.38 16.33 0.16
CA ILE A 135 36.65 16.34 1.43
C ILE A 135 37.61 16.38 2.62
N LEU A 136 38.70 15.61 2.61
CA LEU A 136 39.69 15.59 3.68
C LEU A 136 40.46 16.92 3.79
N ASP A 137 40.77 17.56 2.65
CA ASP A 137 41.38 18.88 2.64
C ASP A 137 40.51 19.97 3.23
N ALA A 138 39.18 19.89 2.93
CA ALA A 138 38.20 20.83 3.49
C ALA A 138 37.86 20.56 4.98
N TYR A 139 37.86 19.28 5.38
CA TYR A 139 37.50 18.84 6.73
C TYR A 139 38.49 17.82 7.30
N PRO A 140 39.65 18.26 7.84
CA PRO A 140 40.67 17.35 8.36
C PRO A 140 40.22 16.45 9.51
N GLN A 141 39.11 16.78 10.18
CA GLN A 141 38.50 16.00 11.26
C GLN A 141 37.64 14.83 10.74
N MET A 142 37.29 14.80 9.45
CA MET A 142 36.58 13.66 8.87
C MET A 142 37.56 12.53 8.52
N HIS A 143 37.08 11.30 8.54
CA HIS A 143 37.88 10.12 8.22
C HIS A 143 37.17 9.23 7.19
N VAL A 144 37.96 8.57 6.33
CA VAL A 144 37.41 7.62 5.35
C VAL A 144 37.17 6.26 6.02
N ASP A 145 35.94 5.74 5.92
CA ASP A 145 35.61 4.36 6.24
C ASP A 145 34.88 3.71 5.05
N VAL A 146 35.55 2.75 4.40
CA VAL A 146 34.99 2.07 3.23
C VAL A 146 34.03 0.94 3.57
N HIS A 147 33.96 0.53 4.84
CA HIS A 147 33.14 -0.61 5.28
C HIS A 147 31.82 -0.17 5.91
N LYS A 148 31.89 0.74 6.88
CA LYS A 148 30.72 1.20 7.64
C LYS A 148 30.79 2.72 7.86
N PRO A 149 30.70 3.53 6.78
CA PRO A 149 30.73 4.99 6.92
C PRO A 149 29.44 5.53 7.56
N ASP A 150 29.58 6.61 8.34
CA ASP A 150 28.43 7.40 8.80
C ASP A 150 27.74 8.11 7.61
N ILE A 151 28.53 8.55 6.63
CA ILE A 151 28.07 9.25 5.44
C ILE A 151 28.47 8.48 4.18
N LEU A 152 27.48 7.95 3.46
CA LEU A 152 27.70 7.40 2.13
C LEU A 152 27.34 8.46 1.08
N LEU A 153 28.33 9.23 0.64
CA LEU A 153 28.14 10.27 -0.34
C LEU A 153 28.09 9.67 -1.76
N ASN A 154 26.93 9.71 -2.38
CA ASN A 154 26.72 9.25 -3.75
C ASN A 154 26.89 10.41 -4.74
N ILE A 155 27.66 10.17 -5.82
CA ILE A 155 27.84 11.10 -6.93
C ILE A 155 27.49 10.35 -8.22
N GLU A 156 26.38 10.70 -8.88
CA GLU A 156 25.98 10.10 -10.15
C GLU A 156 26.23 11.07 -11.31
N VAL A 157 27.21 10.76 -12.16
CA VAL A 157 27.53 11.52 -13.39
C VAL A 157 26.67 11.00 -14.53
N ARG A 158 25.67 11.80 -14.94
CA ARG A 158 24.67 11.49 -15.98
C ARG A 158 24.54 12.68 -16.95
N ASP A 159 23.31 13.03 -17.35
CA ASP A 159 22.96 14.31 -18.00
C ASP A 159 23.46 15.50 -17.17
N LYS A 160 23.15 15.48 -15.90
CA LYS A 160 23.70 16.34 -14.85
C LYS A 160 24.51 15.53 -13.85
N ILE A 161 25.13 16.16 -12.89
CA ILE A 161 25.80 15.48 -11.78
C ILE A 161 24.92 15.59 -10.54
N TYR A 162 24.52 14.46 -9.98
CA TYR A 162 23.62 14.34 -8.82
C TYR A 162 24.42 13.96 -7.58
N ILE A 163 24.19 14.69 -6.48
CA ILE A 163 24.87 14.52 -5.19
C ILE A 163 23.80 14.22 -4.15
N TYR A 164 23.94 13.11 -3.42
CA TYR A 164 23.07 12.73 -2.32
C TYR A 164 23.75 11.77 -1.35
N SER A 165 23.31 11.76 -0.10
CA SER A 165 23.84 10.85 0.92
C SER A 165 22.73 10.14 1.70
N GLU A 166 21.50 10.62 1.63
CA GLU A 166 20.36 10.06 2.33
C GLU A 166 19.48 9.19 1.42
N ILE A 167 18.93 8.12 1.98
CA ILE A 167 17.94 7.26 1.33
C ILE A 167 16.81 7.04 2.32
N ILE A 168 15.73 7.77 2.16
CA ILE A 168 14.52 7.63 2.95
C ILE A 168 13.75 6.40 2.43
N PRO A 169 13.38 5.44 3.29
CA PRO A 169 12.66 4.25 2.86
C PRO A 169 11.28 4.58 2.29
N GLY A 170 10.95 4.01 1.13
CA GLY A 170 9.60 3.98 0.59
C GLY A 170 8.86 2.67 0.92
N PRO A 171 7.57 2.54 0.56
CA PRO A 171 6.77 1.36 0.89
C PRO A 171 7.17 0.11 0.10
N GLY A 172 7.94 0.24 -0.97
CA GLY A 172 8.28 -0.85 -1.86
C GLY A 172 7.09 -1.37 -2.67
N GLY A 173 7.19 -2.62 -3.13
CA GLY A 173 6.14 -3.27 -3.89
C GLY A 173 6.07 -2.87 -5.36
N MET A 174 4.85 -2.85 -5.91
CA MET A 174 4.56 -2.59 -7.32
C MET A 174 3.54 -1.46 -7.47
N PRO A 175 3.59 -0.66 -8.54
CA PRO A 175 2.62 0.39 -8.79
C PRO A 175 1.20 -0.17 -8.91
N VAL A 176 0.24 0.45 -8.22
CA VAL A 176 -1.18 0.03 -8.22
C VAL A 176 -1.75 0.01 -9.64
N GLY A 177 -2.57 -0.99 -9.92
CA GLY A 177 -3.17 -1.22 -11.24
C GLY A 177 -2.33 -2.06 -12.20
N THR A 178 -1.06 -2.37 -11.85
CA THR A 178 -0.21 -3.26 -12.67
C THR A 178 -0.46 -4.75 -12.41
N GLY A 179 -1.17 -5.09 -11.35
CA GLY A 179 -1.52 -6.46 -10.92
C GLY A 179 -3.00 -6.83 -11.10
N GLY A 180 -3.76 -6.05 -11.87
CA GLY A 180 -5.21 -6.24 -12.02
C GLY A 180 -6.03 -5.52 -10.95
N LYS A 181 -7.31 -5.94 -10.78
CA LYS A 181 -8.27 -5.34 -9.86
C LYS A 181 -8.97 -6.41 -9.02
N ALA A 182 -9.21 -6.15 -7.75
CA ALA A 182 -9.91 -7.07 -6.85
C ALA A 182 -10.90 -6.34 -5.95
N MET A 183 -11.89 -7.09 -5.46
CA MET A 183 -12.91 -6.63 -4.51
C MET A 183 -12.50 -7.00 -3.08
N LEU A 184 -12.27 -5.99 -2.25
CA LEU A 184 -11.95 -6.16 -0.84
C LEU A 184 -13.23 -6.24 -0.01
N LEU A 185 -13.42 -7.31 0.75
CA LEU A 185 -14.44 -7.36 1.79
C LEU A 185 -13.92 -6.54 2.99
N LEU A 186 -14.33 -5.28 3.06
CA LEU A 186 -13.88 -4.33 4.07
C LEU A 186 -14.82 -4.33 5.27
N SER A 187 -14.29 -4.34 6.47
CA SER A 187 -15.01 -4.26 7.74
C SER A 187 -14.40 -3.17 8.63
N GLY A 188 -15.05 -2.88 9.76
CA GLY A 188 -14.53 -1.96 10.77
C GLY A 188 -13.39 -2.53 11.63
N GLY A 189 -13.00 -3.79 11.43
CA GLY A 189 -11.90 -4.45 12.16
C GLY A 189 -10.51 -4.07 11.66
N ILE A 190 -9.49 -4.57 12.38
CA ILE A 190 -8.07 -4.30 12.10
C ILE A 190 -7.62 -5.00 10.81
N ASP A 191 -8.12 -6.22 10.55
CA ASP A 191 -7.53 -7.14 9.58
C ASP A 191 -7.81 -6.74 8.11
N SER A 192 -9.04 -6.34 7.79
CA SER A 192 -9.44 -6.10 6.41
C SER A 192 -8.75 -4.87 5.77
N PRO A 193 -8.52 -3.73 6.45
CA PRO A 193 -7.73 -2.63 5.90
C PRO A 193 -6.28 -3.03 5.62
N VAL A 194 -5.67 -3.83 6.52
CA VAL A 194 -4.31 -4.35 6.35
C VAL A 194 -4.23 -5.29 5.14
N ALA A 195 -5.20 -6.19 4.99
CA ALA A 195 -5.28 -7.07 3.81
C ALA A 195 -5.40 -6.27 2.51
N GLY A 196 -6.23 -5.23 2.49
CA GLY A 196 -6.37 -4.32 1.35
C GLY A 196 -5.07 -3.60 1.01
N TRP A 197 -4.37 -3.08 1.99
CA TRP A 197 -3.07 -2.45 1.81
C TRP A 197 -2.01 -3.44 1.29
N MET A 198 -1.95 -4.65 1.85
CA MET A 198 -0.97 -5.67 1.43
C MET A 198 -1.17 -6.13 0.00
N ILE A 199 -2.41 -6.36 -0.42
CA ILE A 199 -2.69 -6.78 -1.81
C ILE A 199 -2.42 -5.62 -2.79
N ALA A 200 -2.76 -4.39 -2.41
CA ALA A 200 -2.50 -3.21 -3.21
C ALA A 200 -0.99 -2.96 -3.39
N LYS A 201 -0.18 -3.24 -2.36
CA LYS A 201 1.29 -3.20 -2.44
C LYS A 201 1.86 -4.15 -3.51
N ARG A 202 1.10 -5.18 -3.93
CA ARG A 202 1.46 -6.07 -5.05
C ARG A 202 0.99 -5.56 -6.42
N GLY A 203 0.54 -4.30 -6.48
CA GLY A 203 0.09 -3.66 -7.70
C GLY A 203 -1.38 -3.87 -8.03
N VAL A 204 -2.16 -4.48 -7.15
CA VAL A 204 -3.59 -4.71 -7.35
C VAL A 204 -4.37 -3.43 -7.04
N LYS A 205 -5.21 -2.96 -7.97
CA LYS A 205 -6.21 -1.93 -7.69
C LYS A 205 -7.34 -2.58 -6.89
N ILE A 206 -7.84 -1.88 -5.88
CA ILE A 206 -8.94 -2.40 -5.04
C ILE A 206 -10.18 -1.52 -5.16
N ASP A 207 -11.33 -2.17 -5.31
CA ASP A 207 -12.63 -1.67 -4.88
C ASP A 207 -12.99 -2.40 -3.59
N ALA A 208 -13.98 -1.92 -2.85
CA ALA A 208 -14.36 -2.52 -1.58
C ALA A 208 -15.86 -2.72 -1.46
N VAL A 209 -16.27 -3.74 -0.71
CA VAL A 209 -17.66 -3.97 -0.30
C VAL A 209 -17.74 -4.03 1.22
N TYR A 210 -18.71 -3.32 1.80
CA TYR A 210 -19.04 -3.33 3.21
C TYR A 210 -20.48 -3.76 3.40
N PHE A 211 -20.73 -4.67 4.33
CA PHE A 211 -22.06 -5.14 4.69
C PHE A 211 -22.56 -4.39 5.92
N HIS A 212 -23.57 -3.57 5.72
CA HIS A 212 -24.23 -2.77 6.76
C HIS A 212 -25.57 -3.39 7.13
N ALA A 213 -25.91 -3.39 8.42
CA ALA A 213 -27.15 -4.02 8.89
C ALA A 213 -27.95 -3.06 9.83
N PRO A 214 -28.50 -1.95 9.33
CA PRO A 214 -29.32 -1.05 10.14
C PRO A 214 -30.62 -1.71 10.56
N PRO A 215 -31.18 -1.47 11.78
CA PRO A 215 -30.63 -0.58 12.81
C PRO A 215 -29.62 -1.24 13.75
N TYR A 216 -29.24 -2.48 13.50
CA TYR A 216 -28.33 -3.26 14.36
C TYR A 216 -26.90 -2.75 14.30
N THR A 217 -26.42 -2.26 13.13
CA THR A 217 -25.19 -1.50 13.02
C THR A 217 -25.51 -0.02 12.90
N SER A 218 -24.72 0.82 13.59
CA SER A 218 -24.94 2.27 13.61
C SER A 218 -24.36 2.96 12.40
N GLU A 219 -24.82 4.18 12.08
CA GLU A 219 -24.17 5.06 11.10
C GLU A 219 -22.71 5.38 11.47
N ARG A 220 -22.36 5.35 12.77
CA ARG A 220 -20.95 5.49 13.21
C ARG A 220 -20.10 4.30 12.81
N ALA A 221 -20.65 3.09 12.80
CA ALA A 221 -19.95 1.90 12.27
C ALA A 221 -19.70 2.03 10.76
N LYS A 222 -20.68 2.50 10.00
CA LYS A 222 -20.53 2.81 8.57
C LYS A 222 -19.46 3.87 8.34
N GLN A 223 -19.51 4.99 9.08
CA GLN A 223 -18.52 6.05 8.97
C GLN A 223 -17.10 5.56 9.30
N LYS A 224 -16.94 4.72 10.32
CA LYS A 224 -15.67 4.07 10.67
C LYS A 224 -15.07 3.32 9.47
N VAL A 225 -15.88 2.57 8.72
CA VAL A 225 -15.42 1.83 7.54
C VAL A 225 -15.02 2.79 6.41
N VAL A 226 -15.77 3.87 6.19
CA VAL A 226 -15.41 4.93 5.24
C VAL A 226 -14.06 5.57 5.60
N ASP A 227 -13.83 5.82 6.90
CA ASP A 227 -12.57 6.41 7.38
C ASP A 227 -11.39 5.45 7.21
N LEU A 228 -11.58 4.15 7.45
CA LEU A 228 -10.60 3.11 7.15
C LEU A 228 -10.29 3.02 5.65
N ALA A 229 -11.32 3.05 4.82
CA ALA A 229 -11.15 3.08 3.36
C ALA A 229 -10.34 4.32 2.92
N ARG A 230 -10.58 5.49 3.54
CA ARG A 230 -9.84 6.73 3.25
C ARG A 230 -8.34 6.61 3.58
N LYS A 231 -8.01 6.00 4.71
CA LYS A 231 -6.61 5.75 5.11
C LYS A 231 -5.91 4.80 4.13
N VAL A 232 -6.58 3.77 3.65
CA VAL A 232 -6.04 2.87 2.62
C VAL A 232 -5.94 3.58 1.26
N ALA A 233 -6.93 4.44 0.92
CA ALA A 233 -6.94 5.23 -0.31
C ALA A 233 -5.75 6.18 -0.44
N ALA A 234 -5.12 6.57 0.68
CA ALA A 234 -3.88 7.34 0.67
C ALA A 234 -2.71 6.64 -0.04
N TYR A 235 -2.75 5.31 -0.12
CA TYR A 235 -1.76 4.48 -0.81
C TYR A 235 -2.22 3.99 -2.19
N THR A 236 -3.53 3.76 -2.36
CA THR A 236 -4.09 3.09 -3.53
C THR A 236 -4.67 4.03 -4.57
N GLY A 237 -4.91 5.29 -4.19
CA GLY A 237 -5.80 6.19 -4.89
C GLY A 237 -7.27 5.87 -4.57
N PRO A 238 -8.23 6.41 -5.33
CA PRO A 238 -9.66 6.28 -5.03
C PRO A 238 -10.12 4.84 -4.91
N ILE A 239 -10.91 4.54 -3.86
CA ILE A 239 -11.59 3.26 -3.63
C ILE A 239 -13.07 3.46 -3.87
N TYR A 240 -13.66 2.63 -4.70
CA TYR A 240 -15.10 2.53 -4.90
C TYR A 240 -15.64 1.58 -3.84
N LEU A 241 -16.30 2.15 -2.82
CA LEU A 241 -16.84 1.41 -1.69
C LEU A 241 -18.33 1.17 -1.89
N HIS A 242 -18.71 -0.08 -2.09
CA HIS A 242 -20.08 -0.58 -2.18
C HIS A 242 -20.60 -0.87 -0.78
N ILE A 243 -21.70 -0.23 -0.37
CA ILE A 243 -22.33 -0.41 0.94
C ILE A 243 -23.64 -1.16 0.75
N ILE A 244 -23.66 -2.41 1.16
CA ILE A 244 -24.77 -3.33 0.95
C ILE A 244 -25.59 -3.43 2.23
N ASN A 245 -26.89 -3.15 2.14
CA ASN A 245 -27.81 -3.42 3.23
C ASN A 245 -28.04 -4.94 3.36
N PHE A 246 -27.54 -5.51 4.44
CA PHE A 246 -27.56 -6.95 4.68
C PHE A 246 -28.62 -7.36 5.74
N THR A 247 -29.40 -6.43 6.25
CA THR A 247 -30.32 -6.63 7.37
C THR A 247 -31.35 -7.76 7.13
N ASP A 248 -32.07 -7.68 6.00
CA ASP A 248 -33.13 -8.65 5.73
C ASP A 248 -32.59 -10.04 5.49
N ILE A 249 -31.46 -10.15 4.78
CA ILE A 249 -30.75 -11.41 4.54
C ILE A 249 -30.31 -12.01 5.88
N GLN A 250 -29.74 -11.20 6.75
CA GLN A 250 -29.22 -11.64 8.05
C GLN A 250 -30.34 -12.15 8.96
N LEU A 251 -31.48 -11.42 9.04
CA LEU A 251 -32.63 -11.82 9.81
C LEU A 251 -33.29 -13.09 9.27
N TYR A 252 -33.36 -13.25 7.95
CA TYR A 252 -33.89 -14.42 7.30
C TYR A 252 -33.04 -15.66 7.57
N ILE A 253 -31.70 -15.53 7.50
CA ILE A 253 -30.80 -16.60 7.89
C ILE A 253 -30.94 -16.95 9.36
N TYR A 254 -31.08 -15.96 10.24
CA TYR A 254 -31.29 -16.17 11.68
C TYR A 254 -32.58 -16.95 11.98
N ASP A 255 -33.67 -16.66 11.24
CA ASP A 255 -34.97 -17.36 11.42
C ASP A 255 -34.97 -18.79 10.88
N LYS A 256 -34.26 -19.07 9.78
CA LYS A 256 -34.36 -20.33 9.02
C LYS A 256 -33.24 -21.31 9.23
N CYS A 257 -32.09 -20.90 9.74
CA CYS A 257 -30.90 -21.73 9.82
C CYS A 257 -30.49 -22.02 11.28
N PRO A 258 -29.74 -23.11 11.52
CA PRO A 258 -29.18 -23.42 12.83
C PRO A 258 -28.29 -22.28 13.34
N HIS A 259 -28.45 -21.87 14.59
CA HIS A 259 -27.76 -20.72 15.13
C HIS A 259 -26.24 -20.89 15.27
N ASP A 260 -25.75 -22.11 15.48
CA ASP A 260 -24.32 -22.42 15.52
C ASP A 260 -23.61 -22.31 14.15
N GLU A 261 -24.38 -22.34 13.03
CA GLU A 261 -23.88 -22.20 11.67
C GLU A 261 -24.09 -20.78 11.08
N LEU A 262 -24.76 -19.87 11.78
CA LEU A 262 -25.16 -18.55 11.27
C LEU A 262 -23.98 -17.79 10.65
N THR A 263 -22.86 -17.70 11.36
CA THR A 263 -21.68 -16.96 10.88
C THR A 263 -21.16 -17.51 9.56
N ILE A 264 -21.16 -18.86 9.40
CA ILE A 264 -20.69 -19.49 8.16
C ILE A 264 -21.67 -19.21 7.02
N ILE A 265 -22.97 -19.37 7.25
CA ILE A 265 -23.99 -19.15 6.21
C ILE A 265 -24.05 -17.68 5.80
N MET A 266 -24.03 -16.73 6.75
CA MET A 266 -23.96 -15.30 6.45
C MET A 266 -22.74 -14.96 5.58
N ARG A 267 -21.55 -15.47 5.95
CA ARG A 267 -20.33 -15.24 5.17
C ARG A 267 -20.41 -15.83 3.77
N ARG A 268 -21.06 -16.96 3.57
CA ARG A 268 -21.29 -17.53 2.24
C ARG A 268 -22.12 -16.59 1.36
N TYR A 269 -23.16 -15.96 1.91
CA TYR A 269 -23.98 -14.97 1.17
C TYR A 269 -23.20 -13.67 0.95
N MET A 270 -22.42 -13.20 1.90
CA MET A 270 -21.52 -12.05 1.70
C MET A 270 -20.53 -12.31 0.57
N MET A 271 -19.93 -13.51 0.50
CA MET A 271 -19.02 -13.87 -0.58
C MET A 271 -19.70 -13.92 -1.95
N ARG A 272 -20.92 -14.50 -2.04
CA ARG A 272 -21.74 -14.50 -3.28
C ARG A 272 -22.05 -13.09 -3.76
N ILE A 273 -22.49 -12.21 -2.87
CA ILE A 273 -22.81 -10.81 -3.20
C ILE A 273 -21.53 -10.07 -3.63
N ALA A 274 -20.45 -10.22 -2.86
CA ALA A 274 -19.17 -9.62 -3.20
C ALA A 274 -18.65 -10.05 -4.58
N GLU A 275 -18.82 -11.33 -4.94
CA GLU A 275 -18.44 -11.84 -6.26
C GLU A 275 -19.31 -11.26 -7.39
N GLN A 276 -20.61 -11.10 -7.17
CA GLN A 276 -21.48 -10.49 -8.18
C GLN A 276 -21.08 -9.04 -8.44
N ILE A 277 -20.83 -8.24 -7.41
CA ILE A 277 -20.34 -6.86 -7.53
C ILE A 277 -18.96 -6.85 -8.19
N ALA A 278 -18.07 -7.75 -7.79
CA ALA A 278 -16.73 -7.88 -8.37
C ALA A 278 -16.79 -8.08 -9.90
N ARG A 279 -17.66 -8.97 -10.37
CA ARG A 279 -17.86 -9.21 -11.82
C ARG A 279 -18.43 -7.99 -12.55
N GLN A 280 -19.35 -7.26 -11.93
CA GLN A 280 -19.94 -6.03 -12.52
C GLN A 280 -18.92 -4.89 -12.61
N THR A 281 -17.89 -4.91 -11.76
CA THR A 281 -16.86 -3.86 -11.65
C THR A 281 -15.49 -4.27 -12.20
N ASP A 282 -15.42 -5.32 -13.03
CA ASP A 282 -14.20 -5.86 -13.62
C ASP A 282 -13.11 -6.29 -12.61
N CYS A 283 -13.52 -6.64 -11.40
CA CYS A 283 -12.63 -7.28 -10.44
C CYS A 283 -12.46 -8.77 -10.78
N ILE A 284 -11.23 -9.27 -10.74
CA ILE A 284 -10.87 -10.65 -11.11
C ILE A 284 -10.54 -11.52 -9.90
N GLY A 285 -10.87 -11.07 -8.71
CA GLY A 285 -10.68 -11.80 -7.46
C GLY A 285 -11.29 -11.07 -6.27
N LEU A 286 -11.46 -11.79 -5.17
CA LEU A 286 -11.90 -11.27 -3.88
C LEU A 286 -10.70 -11.20 -2.94
N VAL A 287 -10.75 -10.29 -1.96
CA VAL A 287 -9.72 -10.15 -0.92
C VAL A 287 -10.41 -10.14 0.44
N THR A 288 -9.92 -10.97 1.37
CA THR A 288 -10.43 -11.01 2.74
C THR A 288 -9.29 -10.85 3.75
N GLY A 289 -9.60 -10.35 4.95
CA GLY A 289 -8.66 -10.21 6.08
C GLY A 289 -8.60 -11.43 6.98
N GLU A 290 -8.84 -12.63 6.46
CA GLU A 290 -8.85 -13.86 7.26
C GLU A 290 -7.45 -14.34 7.62
N SER A 291 -7.27 -14.78 8.89
CA SER A 291 -6.10 -15.50 9.39
C SER A 291 -6.52 -16.81 10.04
N ILE A 292 -5.80 -17.92 9.77
CA ILE A 292 -6.16 -19.25 10.28
C ILE A 292 -6.11 -19.27 11.80
N GLY A 293 -7.22 -19.72 12.41
CA GLY A 293 -7.32 -19.96 13.85
C GLY A 293 -7.53 -18.71 14.70
N GLN A 294 -7.65 -17.53 14.11
CA GLN A 294 -7.85 -16.29 14.86
C GLN A 294 -9.23 -16.26 15.55
N VAL A 295 -10.27 -16.72 14.86
CA VAL A 295 -11.64 -16.86 15.40
C VAL A 295 -12.29 -18.15 14.91
N ALA A 296 -13.41 -18.55 15.54
CA ALA A 296 -14.12 -19.79 15.22
C ALA A 296 -14.51 -19.94 13.74
N SER A 297 -14.83 -18.85 13.05
CA SER A 297 -15.18 -18.85 11.62
C SER A 297 -13.97 -18.85 10.68
N GLN A 298 -12.75 -18.88 11.20
CA GLN A 298 -11.49 -18.86 10.42
C GLN A 298 -10.68 -20.14 10.61
N THR A 299 -11.32 -21.26 10.90
CA THR A 299 -10.68 -22.58 10.84
C THR A 299 -10.52 -23.01 9.38
N MET A 300 -9.64 -23.98 9.10
CA MET A 300 -9.48 -24.54 7.74
C MET A 300 -10.82 -25.00 7.14
N GLN A 301 -11.65 -25.70 7.94
CA GLN A 301 -12.96 -26.19 7.51
C GLN A 301 -13.94 -25.02 7.24
N SER A 302 -13.92 -24.00 8.08
CA SER A 302 -14.75 -22.79 7.88
C SER A 302 -14.35 -22.05 6.60
N LEU A 303 -13.05 -21.93 6.33
CA LEU A 303 -12.54 -21.31 5.11
C LEU A 303 -12.93 -22.11 3.85
N VAL A 304 -12.88 -23.45 3.91
CA VAL A 304 -13.38 -24.31 2.81
C VAL A 304 -14.87 -24.05 2.58
N ALA A 305 -15.69 -24.01 3.63
CA ALA A 305 -17.12 -23.80 3.52
C ALA A 305 -17.48 -22.42 2.94
N THR A 306 -16.76 -21.37 3.31
CA THR A 306 -16.99 -20.01 2.79
C THR A 306 -16.43 -19.81 1.39
N ASN A 307 -15.31 -20.42 1.06
CA ASN A 307 -14.68 -20.31 -0.26
C ASN A 307 -15.45 -21.06 -1.35
N GLU A 308 -16.13 -22.12 -1.00
CA GLU A 308 -16.81 -23.04 -1.92
C GLU A 308 -17.87 -22.35 -2.79
N VAL A 309 -18.44 -21.23 -2.34
CA VAL A 309 -19.45 -20.47 -3.08
C VAL A 309 -18.87 -19.47 -4.09
N CYS A 310 -17.55 -19.36 -4.17
CA CYS A 310 -16.85 -18.43 -5.07
C CYS A 310 -16.21 -19.19 -6.23
N GLU A 311 -16.38 -18.66 -7.44
CA GLU A 311 -15.66 -19.07 -8.64
C GLU A 311 -14.39 -18.21 -8.84
N LEU A 312 -14.43 -16.92 -8.44
CA LEU A 312 -13.27 -16.06 -8.46
C LEU A 312 -12.25 -16.48 -7.38
N PRO A 313 -10.95 -16.30 -7.65
CA PRO A 313 -9.92 -16.51 -6.64
C PRO A 313 -10.16 -15.63 -5.39
N VAL A 314 -10.01 -16.23 -4.21
CA VAL A 314 -10.07 -15.51 -2.93
C VAL A 314 -8.67 -15.36 -2.37
N TYR A 315 -8.16 -14.14 -2.38
CA TYR A 315 -6.83 -13.79 -1.83
C TYR A 315 -6.94 -13.49 -0.34
N ARG A 316 -6.07 -14.12 0.44
CA ARG A 316 -6.00 -13.97 1.90
C ARG A 316 -4.60 -13.54 2.31
N PRO A 317 -4.24 -12.25 2.19
CA PRO A 317 -2.87 -11.78 2.46
C PRO A 317 -2.40 -12.08 3.88
N LEU A 318 -3.33 -12.20 4.84
CA LEU A 318 -3.04 -12.38 6.27
C LEU A 318 -3.12 -13.84 6.73
N ILE A 319 -3.31 -14.80 5.84
CA ILE A 319 -3.68 -16.18 6.20
C ILE A 319 -2.74 -16.86 7.22
N ALA A 320 -1.48 -16.50 7.25
CA ALA A 320 -0.44 -17.06 8.12
C ALA A 320 0.15 -16.03 9.10
N PHE A 321 -0.43 -14.84 9.20
CA PHE A 321 0.01 -13.79 10.14
C PHE A 321 -0.61 -14.03 11.50
N ASP A 322 0.13 -13.79 12.57
CA ASP A 322 -0.45 -13.69 13.89
C ASP A 322 -1.05 -12.30 14.13
N LYS A 323 -1.72 -12.13 15.28
CA LYS A 323 -2.42 -10.86 15.56
C LYS A 323 -1.46 -9.69 15.74
N MET A 324 -0.28 -9.93 16.30
CA MET A 324 0.70 -8.87 16.53
C MET A 324 1.27 -8.34 15.23
N ASP A 325 1.63 -9.22 14.29
CA ASP A 325 2.10 -8.83 12.97
C ASP A 325 1.09 -7.93 12.23
N ILE A 326 -0.22 -8.25 12.38
CA ILE A 326 -1.29 -7.47 11.75
C ILE A 326 -1.43 -6.11 12.44
N VAL A 327 -1.33 -6.05 13.77
CA VAL A 327 -1.37 -4.80 14.55
C VAL A 327 -0.22 -3.89 14.14
N ASP A 328 1.01 -4.39 14.08
CA ASP A 328 2.19 -3.62 13.68
C ASP A 328 2.02 -2.97 12.31
N ILE A 329 1.44 -3.71 11.36
CA ILE A 329 1.14 -3.15 10.02
C ILE A 329 0.04 -2.11 10.12
N SER A 330 -1.02 -2.35 10.91
CA SER A 330 -2.16 -1.44 11.05
C SER A 330 -1.75 -0.10 11.68
N GLU A 331 -0.83 -0.11 12.65
CA GLU A 331 -0.22 1.09 13.21
C GLU A 331 0.60 1.84 12.15
N LYS A 332 1.46 1.13 11.41
CA LYS A 332 2.28 1.70 10.35
C LYS A 332 1.47 2.39 9.25
N ILE A 333 0.28 1.90 8.94
CA ILE A 333 -0.60 2.49 7.91
C ILE A 333 -1.68 3.39 8.49
N ASP A 334 -1.58 3.73 9.78
CA ASP A 334 -2.49 4.61 10.50
C ASP A 334 -3.96 4.14 10.53
N THR A 335 -4.21 2.83 10.48
CA THR A 335 -5.58 2.28 10.56
C THR A 335 -5.95 1.80 11.95
N TYR A 336 -4.99 1.55 12.84
CA TYR A 336 -5.20 0.92 14.13
C TYR A 336 -6.19 1.68 15.01
N GLU A 337 -5.93 2.95 15.31
CA GLU A 337 -6.78 3.77 16.19
C GLU A 337 -8.23 3.88 15.71
N THR A 338 -8.43 3.93 14.39
CA THR A 338 -9.77 3.91 13.80
C THR A 338 -10.42 2.53 13.97
N SER A 339 -9.66 1.46 13.76
CA SER A 339 -10.14 0.07 13.80
C SER A 339 -10.62 -0.36 15.19
N ILE A 340 -10.03 0.17 16.26
CA ILE A 340 -10.39 -0.18 17.66
C ILE A 340 -11.55 0.63 18.22
N LEU A 341 -12.12 1.59 17.46
CA LEU A 341 -13.31 2.31 17.90
C LEU A 341 -14.46 1.34 18.20
N PRO A 342 -15.25 1.55 19.27
CA PRO A 342 -16.22 0.59 19.78
C PRO A 342 -17.54 0.59 18.98
N TYR A 343 -17.43 0.44 17.65
CA TYR A 343 -18.59 0.31 16.77
C TYR A 343 -18.56 -1.07 16.12
N GLU A 344 -19.62 -1.84 16.33
CA GLU A 344 -19.71 -3.25 15.94
C GLU A 344 -20.04 -3.43 14.46
N ASP A 345 -19.46 -4.48 13.86
CA ASP A 345 -19.78 -4.94 12.52
C ASP A 345 -20.99 -5.88 12.52
N CYS A 346 -21.65 -6.03 11.36
CA CYS A 346 -22.85 -6.87 11.21
C CYS A 346 -22.63 -8.34 11.64
N CYS A 347 -21.44 -8.88 11.46
CA CYS A 347 -21.13 -10.26 11.79
C CYS A 347 -21.09 -10.55 13.30
N THR A 348 -20.99 -9.53 14.15
CA THR A 348 -20.88 -9.71 15.61
C THR A 348 -22.24 -9.72 16.32
N ILE A 349 -23.30 -9.27 15.64
CA ILE A 349 -24.62 -9.05 16.25
C ILE A 349 -25.32 -10.37 16.60
N PHE A 350 -25.21 -11.39 15.75
CA PHE A 350 -25.90 -12.68 15.90
C PHE A 350 -24.90 -13.84 16.07
N VAL A 351 -23.86 -13.63 16.88
CA VAL A 351 -22.89 -14.70 17.16
C VAL A 351 -23.48 -15.71 18.11
N ALA A 352 -23.45 -16.98 17.71
CA ALA A 352 -23.85 -18.09 18.57
C ALA A 352 -22.91 -18.22 19.77
N LYS A 353 -23.43 -18.67 20.92
CA LYS A 353 -22.63 -18.97 22.12
C LYS A 353 -21.56 -20.05 21.82
N HIS A 354 -21.90 -20.98 20.93
CA HIS A 354 -21.02 -22.08 20.52
C HIS A 354 -21.03 -22.21 18.98
N PRO A 355 -20.30 -21.36 18.24
CA PRO A 355 -20.28 -21.41 16.80
C PRO A 355 -19.56 -22.69 16.33
N VAL A 356 -20.03 -23.26 15.21
CA VAL A 356 -19.39 -24.41 14.61
C VAL A 356 -17.98 -24.06 14.12
N THR A 357 -16.99 -24.85 14.57
CA THR A 357 -15.57 -24.67 14.17
C THR A 357 -15.12 -25.66 13.09
N LYS A 358 -15.91 -26.72 12.88
CA LYS A 358 -15.65 -27.76 11.85
C LYS A 358 -16.92 -28.00 11.02
N PRO A 359 -17.38 -26.98 10.26
CA PRO A 359 -18.58 -27.13 9.45
C PRO A 359 -18.40 -28.20 8.38
N ASN A 360 -19.45 -29.00 8.16
CA ASN A 360 -19.53 -29.92 7.03
C ASN A 360 -20.25 -29.21 5.87
N VAL A 361 -19.59 -29.03 4.76
CA VAL A 361 -20.11 -28.33 3.58
C VAL A 361 -21.47 -28.87 3.12
N ASN A 362 -21.64 -30.21 3.11
CA ASN A 362 -22.90 -30.83 2.68
C ASN A 362 -24.06 -30.53 3.65
N ILE A 363 -23.76 -30.43 4.94
CA ILE A 363 -24.75 -30.05 5.95
C ILE A 363 -25.11 -28.58 5.79
N ILE A 364 -24.13 -27.70 5.63
CA ILE A 364 -24.34 -26.26 5.37
C ILE A 364 -25.21 -26.07 4.13
N ARG A 365 -24.91 -26.74 3.01
CA ARG A 365 -25.73 -26.68 1.78
C ARG A 365 -27.17 -27.11 2.01
N ARG A 366 -27.39 -28.18 2.83
CA ARG A 366 -28.73 -28.64 3.18
C ARG A 366 -29.49 -27.56 3.97
N HIS A 367 -28.84 -26.93 4.95
CA HIS A 367 -29.48 -25.87 5.74
C HIS A 367 -29.74 -24.60 4.93
N GLU A 368 -28.87 -24.27 3.94
CA GLU A 368 -29.14 -23.18 3.00
C GLU A 368 -30.41 -23.42 2.15
N GLN A 369 -30.85 -24.68 1.94
CA GLN A 369 -32.09 -24.95 1.22
C GLN A 369 -33.33 -24.40 1.94
N ASN A 370 -33.26 -24.22 3.27
CA ASN A 370 -34.34 -23.56 4.04
C ASN A 370 -34.55 -22.09 3.65
N LEU A 371 -33.58 -21.48 2.95
CA LEU A 371 -33.65 -20.11 2.50
C LEU A 371 -34.21 -19.95 1.09
N SER A 372 -34.37 -21.05 0.34
CA SER A 372 -34.66 -21.04 -1.11
C SER A 372 -35.95 -20.28 -1.50
N GLU A 373 -36.86 -20.02 -0.59
CA GLU A 373 -38.13 -19.34 -0.89
C GLU A 373 -37.96 -17.85 -1.23
N LYS A 374 -37.01 -17.13 -0.54
CA LYS A 374 -36.89 -15.67 -0.64
C LYS A 374 -35.51 -15.14 -0.78
N ILE A 375 -34.48 -15.96 -0.55
CA ILE A 375 -33.13 -15.47 -0.44
C ILE A 375 -32.60 -14.82 -1.73
N ASP A 376 -32.97 -15.35 -2.89
CA ASP A 376 -32.51 -14.82 -4.19
C ASP A 376 -33.12 -13.43 -4.45
N GLU A 377 -34.40 -13.22 -4.09
CA GLU A 377 -35.05 -11.90 -4.17
C GLU A 377 -34.40 -10.90 -3.22
N MET A 378 -34.08 -11.33 -1.99
CA MET A 378 -33.40 -10.49 -0.99
C MET A 378 -31.99 -10.10 -1.44
N VAL A 379 -31.24 -11.03 -2.01
CA VAL A 379 -29.92 -10.76 -2.55
C VAL A 379 -30.02 -9.78 -3.73
N GLN A 380 -30.98 -9.97 -4.64
CA GLN A 380 -31.18 -9.04 -5.75
C GLN A 380 -31.55 -7.64 -5.23
N THR A 381 -32.47 -7.54 -4.25
CA THR A 381 -32.81 -6.27 -3.63
C THR A 381 -31.60 -5.57 -2.99
N ALA A 382 -30.74 -6.33 -2.30
CA ALA A 382 -29.53 -5.79 -1.70
C ALA A 382 -28.55 -5.26 -2.76
N LEU A 383 -28.45 -5.93 -3.91
CA LEU A 383 -27.63 -5.47 -5.04
C LEU A 383 -28.23 -4.24 -5.73
N ASP A 384 -29.55 -4.20 -5.94
CA ASP A 384 -30.25 -3.09 -6.60
C ASP A 384 -30.24 -1.81 -5.75
N THR A 385 -30.07 -1.95 -4.42
CA THR A 385 -29.99 -0.86 -3.46
C THR A 385 -28.57 -0.56 -2.99
N ASP A 386 -27.56 -1.00 -3.73
CA ASP A 386 -26.15 -0.72 -3.44
C ASP A 386 -25.87 0.79 -3.37
N GLU A 387 -25.34 1.23 -2.25
CA GLU A 387 -24.89 2.62 -2.07
C GLU A 387 -23.38 2.71 -2.42
N LEU A 388 -23.08 3.32 -3.55
CA LEU A 388 -21.70 3.51 -3.97
C LEU A 388 -21.10 4.81 -3.44
N VAL A 389 -20.03 4.71 -2.66
CA VAL A 389 -19.26 5.85 -2.15
C VAL A 389 -17.87 5.85 -2.75
N ILE A 390 -17.46 6.95 -3.41
CA ILE A 390 -16.08 7.12 -3.90
C ILE A 390 -15.24 7.72 -2.78
N VAL A 391 -14.37 6.90 -2.18
CA VAL A 391 -13.53 7.31 -1.06
C VAL A 391 -12.16 7.74 -1.58
N GLN A 392 -11.76 8.96 -1.23
CA GLN A 392 -10.44 9.54 -1.54
C GLN A 392 -9.74 9.98 -0.25
N ALA A 393 -8.40 9.93 -0.24
CA ALA A 393 -7.58 10.41 0.88
C ALA A 393 -7.59 11.93 0.99
#